data_98b3200032cf1a374bc071056f767ebb
#
_entry.id   98b3200032cf1a374bc071056f767ebb
#
_cell.length_a   1.000
_cell.length_b   1.000
_cell.length_c   1.000
_cell.angle_alpha   90.00
_cell.angle_beta   90.00
_cell.angle_gamma   90.00
#
_symmetry.space_group_name_H-M   'P 1'
#
loop_
_entity.id
_entity.type
_entity.pdbx_description
1 polymer ?
#
loop_
_entity_poly.entity_id
_entity_poly.type
_entity_poly.pdbx_seq_one_letter_code
_entity_poly.pdbx_strand_id
1 'polypeptide(L)'
;MQFFKYHLQGGEMKNKILMEVADTFGLKFLEDINEAAGIYENYFLSIRFVNNFYQCCFSLSQMGNYPDMQYIKALRKEIKPVQGMEISGYLVKANIKGGFTAKGCKQNILDSVVQLISHFAANGLASCSEVSGSMDGVSLYCLNGQSHFFTKEEYDQKRTEQEEKNLRDESRGPVGILLGIFGAIVGAFLGAIAVFLFSRMGFVTLYGGIIMAATTVLGYKLFAGKFGII
;
A
#
# COMPACT_ATOMS: atom_id res chain seq x y z
N MET A 1 0.00 31.41 4.25
CA MET A 1 0.08 31.33 2.77
C MET A 1 1.42 30.81 2.24
N GLN A 2 2.54 30.89 2.95
CA GLN A 2 3.86 30.36 2.54
C GLN A 2 4.00 28.83 2.64
N PHE A 3 3.35 28.17 3.60
CA PHE A 3 3.41 26.70 3.77
C PHE A 3 2.80 25.93 2.60
N PHE A 4 1.76 26.44 1.96
CA PHE A 4 1.12 25.81 0.81
C PHE A 4 2.01 25.83 -0.45
N LYS A 5 2.85 26.86 -0.62
CA LYS A 5 3.74 27.02 -1.77
C LYS A 5 4.91 26.03 -1.76
N TYR A 6 5.43 25.70 -0.56
CA TYR A 6 6.49 24.69 -0.41
C TYR A 6 6.01 23.25 -0.67
N HIS A 7 4.74 22.98 -0.38
CA HIS A 7 4.16 21.63 -0.63
C HIS A 7 3.93 21.38 -2.11
N LEU A 8 3.47 22.37 -2.86
CA LEU A 8 3.28 22.29 -4.31
C LEU A 8 4.63 22.15 -5.06
N GLN A 9 5.64 22.94 -4.71
CA GLN A 9 6.97 22.83 -5.32
C GLN A 9 7.65 21.49 -5.03
N GLY A 10 7.43 20.91 -3.85
CA GLY A 10 7.91 19.58 -3.49
C GLY A 10 7.26 18.46 -4.32
N GLY A 11 5.98 18.57 -4.65
CA GLY A 11 5.25 17.62 -5.49
C GLY A 11 5.73 17.64 -6.95
N GLU A 12 5.81 18.82 -7.54
CA GLU A 12 6.30 18.99 -8.92
C GLU A 12 7.73 18.48 -9.12
N MET A 13 8.63 18.75 -8.16
CA MET A 13 10.02 18.26 -8.24
C MET A 13 10.10 16.73 -8.16
N LYS A 14 9.25 16.09 -7.35
CA LYS A 14 9.21 14.62 -7.22
C LYS A 14 8.71 13.97 -8.49
N ASN A 15 7.67 14.52 -9.11
CA ASN A 15 7.15 14.06 -10.38
C ASN A 15 8.18 14.22 -11.49
N LYS A 16 8.91 15.32 -11.53
CA LYS A 16 10.01 15.53 -12.50
C LYS A 16 11.11 14.48 -12.36
N ILE A 17 11.49 14.13 -11.13
CA ILE A 17 12.49 13.08 -10.90
C ILE A 17 11.96 11.72 -11.40
N LEU A 18 10.71 11.38 -11.13
CA LEU A 18 10.10 10.14 -11.63
C LEU A 18 10.01 10.09 -13.15
N MET A 19 9.67 11.20 -13.81
CA MET A 19 9.68 11.31 -15.26
C MET A 19 11.09 11.07 -15.84
N GLU A 20 12.11 11.73 -15.27
CA GLU A 20 13.48 11.55 -15.72
C GLU A 20 14.03 10.13 -15.47
N VAL A 21 13.58 9.45 -14.42
CA VAL A 21 13.90 8.04 -14.13
C VAL A 21 13.17 7.13 -15.11
N ALA A 22 11.89 7.41 -15.40
CA ALA A 22 11.11 6.68 -16.39
C ALA A 22 11.79 6.74 -17.77
N ASP A 23 12.18 7.92 -18.23
CA ASP A 23 12.90 8.10 -19.50
C ASP A 23 14.21 7.31 -19.52
N THR A 24 14.94 7.30 -18.41
CA THR A 24 16.25 6.61 -18.33
C THR A 24 16.11 5.09 -18.40
N PHE A 25 15.07 4.52 -17.79
CA PHE A 25 14.80 3.08 -17.79
C PHE A 25 13.87 2.62 -18.93
N GLY A 26 13.35 3.55 -19.76
CA GLY A 26 12.38 3.23 -20.79
C GLY A 26 11.00 2.81 -20.21
N LEU A 27 10.67 3.27 -19.02
CA LEU A 27 9.39 3.04 -18.38
C LEU A 27 8.35 4.07 -18.86
N LYS A 28 7.07 3.73 -18.74
CA LYS A 28 5.97 4.67 -18.97
C LYS A 28 5.71 5.47 -17.69
N PHE A 29 5.73 6.80 -17.78
CA PHE A 29 5.24 7.64 -16.70
C PHE A 29 3.72 7.76 -16.77
N LEU A 30 3.05 7.39 -15.69
CA LEU A 30 1.58 7.39 -15.52
C LEU A 30 1.19 8.63 -14.72
N GLU A 31 0.84 9.71 -15.43
CA GLU A 31 0.56 11.03 -14.83
C GLU A 31 -0.57 10.98 -13.80
N ASP A 32 -1.65 10.25 -14.10
CA ASP A 32 -2.84 10.16 -13.25
C ASP A 32 -2.55 9.61 -11.84
N ILE A 33 -1.53 8.76 -11.71
CA ILE A 33 -1.15 8.12 -10.45
C ILE A 33 0.26 8.48 -9.98
N ASN A 34 0.97 9.34 -10.72
CA ASN A 34 2.35 9.76 -10.44
C ASN A 34 3.29 8.58 -10.20
N GLU A 35 3.31 7.64 -11.11
CA GLU A 35 4.08 6.41 -11.04
C GLU A 35 4.79 6.15 -12.38
N ALA A 36 6.04 5.68 -12.32
CA ALA A 36 6.77 5.19 -13.48
C ALA A 36 6.68 3.65 -13.48
N ALA A 37 6.16 3.03 -14.54
CA ALA A 37 5.99 1.58 -14.57
C ALA A 37 6.23 0.99 -15.95
N GLY A 38 6.72 -0.25 -16.00
CA GLY A 38 7.00 -0.97 -17.23
C GLY A 38 7.94 -2.14 -17.03
N ILE A 39 8.71 -2.43 -18.06
CA ILE A 39 9.69 -3.51 -18.06
C ILE A 39 11.08 -2.91 -18.24
N TYR A 40 11.99 -3.25 -17.35
CA TYR A 40 13.40 -2.90 -17.48
C TYR A 40 14.27 -4.15 -17.27
N GLU A 41 15.15 -4.46 -18.22
CA GLU A 41 15.99 -5.67 -18.23
C GLU A 41 15.23 -6.98 -17.93
N ASN A 42 14.06 -7.15 -18.52
CA ASN A 42 13.12 -8.25 -18.31
C ASN A 42 12.48 -8.31 -16.92
N TYR A 43 12.62 -7.26 -16.10
CA TYR A 43 11.95 -7.16 -14.81
C TYR A 43 10.76 -6.22 -14.87
N PHE A 44 9.63 -6.66 -14.34
CA PHE A 44 8.48 -5.80 -14.07
C PHE A 44 8.83 -4.86 -12.93
N LEU A 45 8.79 -3.56 -13.20
CA LEU A 45 9.21 -2.52 -12.29
C LEU A 45 8.17 -1.41 -12.27
N SER A 46 7.77 -1.01 -11.06
CA SER A 46 7.10 0.25 -10.86
C SER A 46 7.78 1.08 -9.77
N ILE A 47 7.79 2.40 -9.95
CA ILE A 47 8.47 3.35 -9.06
C ILE A 47 7.52 4.49 -8.73
N ARG A 48 7.27 4.70 -7.44
CA ARG A 48 6.40 5.78 -6.95
C ARG A 48 7.01 6.45 -5.71
N PHE A 49 6.52 7.64 -5.39
CA PHE A 49 6.95 8.35 -4.18
C PHE A 49 5.91 8.17 -3.08
N VAL A 50 6.28 7.49 -1.99
CA VAL A 50 5.40 7.17 -0.85
C VAL A 50 6.17 7.38 0.46
N ASN A 51 5.55 8.07 1.42
CA ASN A 51 6.10 8.23 2.78
C ASN A 51 7.56 8.72 2.83
N ASN A 52 7.90 9.70 1.97
CA ASN A 52 9.25 10.27 1.82
C ASN A 52 10.32 9.32 1.24
N PHE A 53 9.91 8.20 0.63
CA PHE A 53 10.79 7.28 -0.07
C PHE A 53 10.35 7.13 -1.52
N TYR A 54 11.30 6.83 -2.39
CA TYR A 54 11.01 6.27 -3.70
C TYR A 54 10.86 4.76 -3.54
N GLN A 55 9.64 4.29 -3.67
CA GLN A 55 9.33 2.87 -3.54
C GLN A 55 9.38 2.21 -4.91
N CYS A 56 10.36 1.32 -5.09
CA CYS A 56 10.46 0.46 -6.26
C CYS A 56 9.79 -0.88 -5.96
N CYS A 57 8.82 -1.25 -6.79
CA CYS A 57 8.08 -2.49 -6.68
C CYS A 57 8.50 -3.42 -7.83
N PHE A 58 8.84 -4.65 -7.48
CA PHE A 58 9.17 -5.72 -8.42
C PHE A 58 8.25 -6.91 -8.16
N SER A 59 7.73 -7.52 -9.21
CA SER A 59 7.02 -8.79 -9.08
C SER A 59 7.95 -9.93 -9.47
N LEU A 60 8.30 -10.77 -8.50
CA LEU A 60 9.40 -11.74 -8.62
C LEU A 60 8.98 -13.13 -8.16
N SER A 61 9.46 -14.13 -8.89
CA SER A 61 9.34 -15.54 -8.55
C SER A 61 10.74 -16.20 -8.57
N GLN A 62 10.95 -17.15 -7.70
CA GLN A 62 12.15 -17.97 -7.67
C GLN A 62 11.76 -19.41 -8.03
N MET A 63 12.00 -19.80 -9.28
CA MET A 63 11.61 -21.13 -9.80
C MET A 63 10.11 -21.46 -9.54
N GLY A 64 9.22 -20.49 -9.75
CA GLY A 64 7.77 -20.64 -9.52
C GLY A 64 7.31 -20.46 -8.07
N ASN A 65 8.23 -20.29 -7.11
CA ASN A 65 7.92 -20.06 -5.70
C ASN A 65 8.06 -18.59 -5.31
N TYR A 66 7.59 -18.25 -4.12
CA TYR A 66 7.83 -16.93 -3.53
C TYR A 66 9.34 -16.70 -3.30
N PRO A 67 9.81 -15.45 -3.47
CA PRO A 67 11.21 -15.11 -3.16
C PRO A 67 11.56 -15.40 -1.70
N ASP A 68 12.80 -15.83 -1.45
CA ASP A 68 13.28 -16.00 -0.08
C ASP A 68 13.31 -14.66 0.68
N MET A 69 12.48 -14.59 1.72
CA MET A 69 12.33 -13.40 2.53
C MET A 69 13.62 -13.00 3.24
N GLN A 70 14.44 -13.96 3.68
CA GLN A 70 15.70 -13.65 4.39
C GLN A 70 16.70 -13.05 3.43
N TYR A 71 16.84 -13.63 2.24
CA TYR A 71 17.69 -13.11 1.19
C TYR A 71 17.29 -11.68 0.79
N ILE A 72 16.02 -11.46 0.44
CA ILE A 72 15.56 -10.12 0.03
C ILE A 72 15.80 -9.07 1.12
N LYS A 73 15.48 -9.38 2.37
CA LYS A 73 15.73 -8.45 3.49
C LYS A 73 17.22 -8.17 3.71
N ALA A 74 18.10 -9.10 3.38
CA ALA A 74 19.55 -8.90 3.50
C ALA A 74 20.09 -7.86 2.52
N LEU A 75 19.51 -7.74 1.30
CA LEU A 75 19.91 -6.76 0.27
C LEU A 75 19.86 -5.31 0.78
N ARG A 76 19.00 -5.00 1.75
CA ARG A 76 18.99 -3.69 2.40
C ARG A 76 20.34 -3.30 3.01
N LYS A 77 21.13 -4.28 3.47
CA LYS A 77 22.43 -4.02 4.08
C LYS A 77 23.53 -3.82 3.03
N GLU A 78 23.34 -4.37 1.84
CA GLU A 78 24.30 -4.35 0.76
C GLU A 78 24.14 -3.10 -0.10
N ILE A 79 22.91 -2.64 -0.31
CA ILE A 79 22.58 -1.50 -1.17
C ILE A 79 22.27 -0.27 -0.31
N LYS A 80 23.25 0.61 -0.11
CA LYS A 80 23.17 1.75 0.83
C LYS A 80 21.94 2.66 0.71
N PRO A 81 21.45 3.05 -0.50
CA PRO A 81 20.26 3.90 -0.59
C PRO A 81 18.97 3.20 -0.19
N VAL A 82 18.94 1.85 -0.15
CA VAL A 82 17.77 1.07 0.23
C VAL A 82 17.60 1.09 1.75
N GLN A 83 16.51 1.67 2.23
CA GLN A 83 16.21 1.80 3.66
C GLN A 83 15.29 0.71 4.19
N GLY A 84 14.51 0.09 3.33
CA GLY A 84 13.58 -0.98 3.68
C GLY A 84 13.32 -1.91 2.51
N MET A 85 13.11 -3.19 2.84
CA MET A 85 12.66 -4.22 1.89
C MET A 85 11.46 -4.94 2.50
N GLU A 86 10.39 -5.02 1.73
CA GLU A 86 9.14 -5.68 2.12
C GLU A 86 8.77 -6.71 1.06
N ILE A 87 8.16 -7.81 1.49
CA ILE A 87 7.65 -8.85 0.59
C ILE A 87 6.21 -9.15 0.94
N SER A 88 5.38 -9.24 -0.07
CA SER A 88 3.99 -9.68 0.02
C SER A 88 3.68 -10.60 -1.16
N GLY A 89 3.74 -11.90 -0.93
CA GLY A 89 3.66 -12.89 -2.01
C GLY A 89 4.81 -12.74 -2.99
N TYR A 90 4.51 -12.53 -4.26
CA TYR A 90 5.49 -12.28 -5.31
C TYR A 90 5.97 -10.82 -5.39
N LEU A 91 5.27 -9.89 -4.72
CA LEU A 91 5.59 -8.48 -4.75
C LEU A 91 6.69 -8.12 -3.75
N VAL A 92 7.82 -7.66 -4.26
CA VAL A 92 8.96 -7.15 -3.50
C VAL A 92 8.98 -5.62 -3.61
N LYS A 93 9.00 -4.93 -2.48
CA LYS A 93 9.04 -3.46 -2.40
C LYS A 93 10.35 -3.03 -1.77
N ALA A 94 11.10 -2.18 -2.47
CA ALA A 94 12.31 -1.56 -1.98
C ALA A 94 12.08 -0.06 -1.76
N ASN A 95 12.26 0.42 -0.54
CA ASN A 95 12.16 1.82 -0.19
C ASN A 95 13.53 2.49 -0.31
N ILE A 96 13.70 3.34 -1.30
CA ILE A 96 14.96 4.01 -1.62
C ILE A 96 14.93 5.43 -1.03
N LYS A 97 15.94 5.78 -0.27
CA LYS A 97 16.09 7.13 0.26
C LYS A 97 16.50 8.11 -0.85
N GLY A 98 15.79 9.21 -0.96
CA GLY A 98 16.19 10.31 -1.83
C GLY A 98 17.53 10.92 -1.39
N GLY A 99 18.21 11.58 -2.32
CA GLY A 99 19.39 12.40 -2.04
C GLY A 99 18.99 13.81 -1.60
N PHE A 100 19.98 14.61 -1.22
CA PHE A 100 19.77 16.03 -0.86
C PHE A 100 19.43 16.91 -2.08
N THR A 101 19.75 16.48 -3.28
CA THR A 101 19.48 17.20 -4.54
C THR A 101 18.66 16.34 -5.48
N ALA A 102 17.97 16.96 -6.44
CA ALA A 102 17.24 16.22 -7.48
C ALA A 102 18.13 15.23 -8.24
N LYS A 103 19.35 15.66 -8.61
CA LYS A 103 20.34 14.79 -9.25
C LYS A 103 20.74 13.61 -8.35
N GLY A 104 20.96 13.86 -7.06
CA GLY A 104 21.28 12.81 -6.09
C GLY A 104 20.12 11.84 -5.85
N CYS A 105 18.87 12.34 -5.84
CA CYS A 105 17.69 11.49 -5.76
C CYS A 105 17.60 10.55 -6.99
N LYS A 106 17.70 11.12 -8.18
CA LYS A 106 17.70 10.35 -9.44
C LYS A 106 18.79 9.28 -9.41
N GLN A 107 20.03 9.67 -9.09
CA GLN A 107 21.16 8.74 -9.07
C GLN A 107 20.95 7.60 -8.07
N ASN A 108 20.48 7.89 -6.86
CA ASN A 108 20.19 6.87 -5.86
C ASN A 108 19.15 5.84 -6.36
N ILE A 109 18.11 6.29 -7.09
CA ILE A 109 17.12 5.39 -7.67
C ILE A 109 17.76 4.52 -8.76
N LEU A 110 18.47 5.14 -9.71
CA LEU A 110 19.11 4.42 -10.82
C LEU A 110 20.08 3.36 -10.31
N ASP A 111 21.00 3.74 -9.42
CA ASP A 111 22.00 2.83 -8.88
C ASP A 111 21.37 1.69 -8.07
N SER A 112 20.34 2.01 -7.27
CA SER A 112 19.67 0.98 -6.48
C SER A 112 18.90 -0.02 -7.33
N VAL A 113 18.19 0.43 -8.36
CA VAL A 113 17.44 -0.45 -9.27
C VAL A 113 18.38 -1.37 -10.02
N VAL A 114 19.47 -0.84 -10.58
CA VAL A 114 20.46 -1.65 -11.29
C VAL A 114 21.10 -2.69 -10.39
N GLN A 115 21.51 -2.31 -9.17
CA GLN A 115 22.07 -3.26 -8.20
C GLN A 115 21.05 -4.32 -7.79
N LEU A 116 19.80 -3.94 -7.48
CA LEU A 116 18.74 -4.90 -7.14
C LEU A 116 18.53 -5.91 -8.26
N ILE A 117 18.41 -5.47 -9.51
CA ILE A 117 18.21 -6.36 -10.65
C ILE A 117 19.42 -7.30 -10.81
N SER A 118 20.64 -6.82 -10.64
CA SER A 118 21.84 -7.66 -10.69
C SER A 118 21.81 -8.76 -9.61
N HIS A 119 21.38 -8.43 -8.40
CA HIS A 119 21.20 -9.40 -7.33
C HIS A 119 20.08 -10.40 -7.62
N PHE A 120 18.95 -9.94 -8.18
CA PHE A 120 17.83 -10.82 -8.56
C PHE A 120 18.27 -11.82 -9.64
N ALA A 121 18.93 -11.35 -10.67
CA ALA A 121 19.45 -12.19 -11.75
C ALA A 121 20.45 -13.24 -11.24
N ALA A 122 21.40 -12.83 -10.39
CA ALA A 122 22.41 -13.72 -9.81
C ALA A 122 21.80 -14.83 -8.94
N ASN A 123 20.59 -14.63 -8.39
CA ASN A 123 19.89 -15.59 -7.54
C ASN A 123 18.69 -16.28 -8.22
N GLY A 124 18.61 -16.19 -9.55
CA GLY A 124 17.59 -16.89 -10.34
C GLY A 124 16.15 -16.40 -10.07
N LEU A 125 16.01 -15.14 -9.62
CA LEU A 125 14.71 -14.49 -9.51
C LEU A 125 14.28 -13.98 -10.89
N ALA A 126 13.06 -14.25 -11.29
CA ALA A 126 12.49 -13.83 -12.56
C ALA A 126 11.18 -13.06 -12.34
N SER A 127 10.85 -12.20 -13.29
CA SER A 127 9.57 -11.48 -13.28
C SER A 127 8.38 -12.40 -13.47
N CYS A 128 7.30 -12.11 -12.74
CA CYS A 128 6.07 -12.88 -12.77
C CYS A 128 4.84 -12.01 -12.48
N SER A 129 3.65 -12.59 -12.54
CA SER A 129 2.43 -11.98 -12.01
C SER A 129 2.49 -11.81 -10.49
N GLU A 130 1.93 -10.73 -9.97
CA GLU A 130 1.83 -10.46 -8.53
C GLU A 130 0.92 -11.45 -7.78
N VAL A 131 0.02 -12.14 -8.49
CA VAL A 131 -1.00 -13.02 -7.90
C VAL A 131 -0.63 -14.49 -8.03
N SER A 132 -0.48 -14.99 -9.25
CA SER A 132 -0.22 -16.41 -9.51
C SER A 132 1.26 -16.78 -9.57
N GLY A 133 2.14 -15.79 -9.76
CA GLY A 133 3.54 -16.06 -10.07
C GLY A 133 3.78 -16.56 -11.51
N SER A 134 2.75 -16.50 -12.38
CA SER A 134 2.89 -16.83 -13.80
C SER A 134 3.87 -15.89 -14.49
N MET A 135 4.69 -16.41 -15.37
CA MET A 135 5.62 -15.61 -16.19
C MET A 135 5.01 -15.22 -17.53
N ASP A 136 3.96 -15.92 -17.97
CA ASP A 136 3.34 -15.74 -19.28
C ASP A 136 2.11 -14.83 -19.21
N GLY A 137 1.90 -14.04 -20.25
CA GLY A 137 0.69 -13.22 -20.43
C GLY A 137 0.56 -12.06 -19.45
N VAL A 138 1.63 -11.72 -18.72
CA VAL A 138 1.62 -10.63 -17.73
C VAL A 138 1.72 -9.29 -18.45
N SER A 139 0.87 -8.35 -18.03
CA SER A 139 0.83 -6.98 -18.55
C SER A 139 0.67 -5.98 -17.41
N LEU A 140 0.96 -4.72 -17.72
CA LEU A 140 0.79 -3.60 -16.79
C LEU A 140 -0.68 -3.14 -16.79
N TYR A 141 -1.31 -3.18 -15.63
CA TYR A 141 -2.65 -2.67 -15.39
C TYR A 141 -2.67 -1.61 -14.31
N CYS A 142 -3.62 -0.69 -14.38
CA CYS A 142 -3.88 0.28 -13.32
C CYS A 142 -5.15 -0.13 -12.55
N LEU A 143 -5.04 -0.34 -11.26
CA LEU A 143 -6.16 -0.67 -10.38
C LEU A 143 -6.03 0.08 -9.06
N ASN A 144 -7.10 0.74 -8.62
CA ASN A 144 -7.12 1.55 -7.38
C ASN A 144 -6.03 2.62 -7.30
N GLY A 145 -5.68 3.23 -8.43
CA GLY A 145 -4.66 4.27 -8.48
C GLY A 145 -3.23 3.77 -8.27
N GLN A 146 -2.97 2.51 -8.55
CA GLN A 146 -1.63 1.89 -8.52
C GLN A 146 -1.43 1.02 -9.75
N SER A 147 -0.18 0.90 -10.19
CA SER A 147 0.19 -0.02 -11.24
C SER A 147 0.39 -1.43 -10.68
N HIS A 148 -0.02 -2.42 -11.43
CA HIS A 148 0.07 -3.84 -11.08
C HIS A 148 0.47 -4.66 -12.31
N PHE A 149 1.17 -5.75 -12.07
CA PHE A 149 1.57 -6.69 -13.10
C PHE A 149 0.75 -7.98 -12.95
N PHE A 150 -0.29 -8.10 -13.78
CA PHE A 150 -1.25 -9.19 -13.75
C PHE A 150 -1.33 -9.89 -15.11
N THR A 151 -1.81 -11.13 -15.13
CA THR A 151 -2.40 -11.68 -16.34
C THR A 151 -3.76 -11.04 -16.60
N LYS A 152 -4.28 -11.20 -17.81
CA LYS A 152 -5.60 -10.64 -18.15
C LYS A 152 -6.70 -11.20 -17.24
N GLU A 153 -6.67 -12.50 -17.00
CA GLU A 153 -7.64 -13.21 -16.17
C GLU A 153 -7.62 -12.69 -14.72
N GLU A 154 -6.44 -12.49 -14.17
CA GLU A 154 -6.26 -11.97 -12.81
C GLU A 154 -6.77 -10.53 -12.70
N TYR A 155 -6.47 -9.70 -13.70
CA TYR A 155 -6.98 -8.33 -13.74
C TYR A 155 -8.51 -8.30 -13.78
N ASP A 156 -9.13 -9.09 -14.67
CA ASP A 156 -10.58 -9.15 -14.80
C ASP A 156 -11.24 -9.64 -13.50
N GLN A 157 -10.64 -10.63 -12.83
CA GLN A 157 -11.10 -11.11 -11.52
C GLN A 157 -10.97 -10.01 -10.45
N LYS A 158 -9.80 -9.36 -10.35
CA LYS A 158 -9.56 -8.33 -9.34
C LYS A 158 -10.44 -7.11 -9.55
N ARG A 159 -10.70 -6.74 -10.80
CA ARG A 159 -11.63 -5.67 -11.15
C ARG A 159 -13.05 -6.02 -10.72
N THR A 160 -13.53 -7.23 -10.99
CA THR A 160 -14.86 -7.68 -10.59
C THR A 160 -15.01 -7.70 -9.07
N GLU A 161 -14.02 -8.25 -8.34
CA GLU A 161 -13.99 -8.22 -6.88
C GLU A 161 -14.08 -6.77 -6.33
N GLN A 162 -13.42 -5.83 -6.99
CA GLN A 162 -13.44 -4.41 -6.60
C GLN A 162 -14.79 -3.75 -6.88
N GLU A 163 -15.38 -4.02 -8.05
CA GLU A 163 -16.69 -3.50 -8.43
C GLU A 163 -17.78 -4.03 -7.47
N GLU A 164 -17.77 -5.32 -7.14
CA GLU A 164 -18.67 -5.90 -6.15
C GLU A 164 -18.49 -5.30 -4.76
N LYS A 165 -17.26 -5.00 -4.36
CA LYS A 165 -16.97 -4.36 -3.08
C LYS A 165 -17.50 -2.94 -3.06
N ASN A 166 -17.30 -2.18 -4.12
CA ASN A 166 -17.82 -0.82 -4.25
C ASN A 166 -19.35 -0.81 -4.22
N LEU A 167 -20.01 -1.72 -4.93
CA LEU A 167 -21.48 -1.87 -4.91
C LEU A 167 -22.00 -2.22 -3.50
N ARG A 168 -21.31 -3.08 -2.77
CA ARG A 168 -21.65 -3.37 -1.35
C ARG A 168 -21.46 -2.17 -0.44
N ASP A 169 -20.43 -1.38 -0.68
CA ASP A 169 -20.16 -0.17 0.10
C ASP A 169 -21.17 0.94 -0.23
N GLU A 170 -21.56 1.11 -1.49
CA GLU A 170 -22.62 2.03 -1.93
C GLU A 170 -24.01 1.63 -1.45
N SER A 171 -24.35 0.33 -1.45
CA SER A 171 -25.64 -0.16 -0.96
C SER A 171 -25.84 0.07 0.54
N ARG A 172 -24.76 0.35 1.27
CA ARG A 172 -24.75 0.73 2.69
C ARG A 172 -24.81 2.24 2.96
N GLY A 173 -25.06 3.06 1.93
CA GLY A 173 -25.16 4.52 1.94
C GLY A 173 -25.69 5.19 3.24
N PRO A 174 -26.41 6.30 3.20
CA PRO A 174 -26.81 7.05 4.40
C PRO A 174 -27.63 6.22 5.42
N VAL A 175 -28.30 5.16 4.98
CA VAL A 175 -29.01 4.21 5.87
C VAL A 175 -28.04 3.42 6.75
N GLY A 176 -26.87 3.02 6.23
CA GLY A 176 -25.84 2.34 7.03
C GLY A 176 -25.24 3.24 8.10
N ILE A 177 -25.07 4.52 7.82
CA ILE A 177 -24.61 5.53 8.80
C ILE A 177 -25.65 5.71 9.90
N LEU A 178 -26.95 5.85 9.55
CA LEU A 178 -28.04 5.97 10.52
C LEU A 178 -28.15 4.72 11.42
N LEU A 179 -28.07 3.53 10.83
CA LEU A 179 -28.02 2.27 11.58
C LEU A 179 -26.80 2.20 12.50
N GLY A 180 -25.63 2.67 12.06
CA GLY A 180 -24.44 2.75 12.89
C GLY A 180 -24.59 3.70 14.08
N ILE A 181 -25.18 4.88 13.87
CA ILE A 181 -25.47 5.82 14.95
C ILE A 181 -26.45 5.20 15.96
N PHE A 182 -27.51 4.55 15.47
CA PHE A 182 -28.46 3.84 16.35
C PHE A 182 -27.74 2.73 17.14
N GLY A 183 -26.89 1.94 16.51
CA GLY A 183 -26.09 0.91 17.15
C GLY A 183 -25.12 1.47 18.20
N ALA A 184 -24.52 2.63 17.95
CA ALA A 184 -23.67 3.31 18.93
C ALA A 184 -24.47 3.76 20.17
N ILE A 185 -25.68 4.28 19.99
CA ILE A 185 -26.56 4.68 21.08
C ILE A 185 -26.95 3.44 21.94
N VAL A 186 -27.34 2.35 21.29
CA VAL A 186 -27.65 1.09 21.98
C VAL A 186 -26.44 0.55 22.74
N GLY A 187 -25.25 0.57 22.10
CA GLY A 187 -23.99 0.16 22.71
C GLY A 187 -23.62 1.01 23.93
N ALA A 188 -23.77 2.33 23.83
CA ALA A 188 -23.54 3.25 24.95
C ALA A 188 -24.50 2.98 26.12
N PHE A 189 -25.77 2.70 25.83
CA PHE A 189 -26.75 2.38 26.87
C PHE A 189 -26.42 1.07 27.59
N LEU A 190 -26.03 0.02 26.85
CA LEU A 190 -25.57 -1.24 27.44
C LEU A 190 -24.30 -1.06 28.26
N GLY A 191 -23.38 -0.22 27.77
CA GLY A 191 -22.16 0.15 28.48
C GLY A 191 -22.44 0.87 29.79
N ALA A 192 -23.42 1.79 29.80
CA ALA A 192 -23.84 2.50 31.01
C ALA A 192 -24.43 1.56 32.08
N ILE A 193 -25.25 0.59 31.65
CA ILE A 193 -25.77 -0.45 32.55
C ILE A 193 -24.65 -1.27 33.16
N ALA A 194 -23.68 -1.70 32.35
CA ALA A 194 -22.51 -2.46 32.81
C ALA A 194 -21.70 -1.65 33.84
N VAL A 195 -21.41 -0.37 33.55
CA VAL A 195 -20.72 0.54 34.46
C VAL A 195 -21.46 0.70 35.78
N PHE A 196 -22.78 0.85 35.72
CA PHE A 196 -23.63 0.96 36.91
C PHE A 196 -23.53 -0.31 37.79
N LEU A 197 -23.61 -1.49 37.20
CA LEU A 197 -23.48 -2.76 37.91
C LEU A 197 -22.10 -2.92 38.55
N PHE A 198 -21.02 -2.63 37.83
CA PHE A 198 -19.65 -2.70 38.35
C PHE A 198 -19.39 -1.66 39.45
N SER A 199 -19.96 -0.47 39.35
CA SER A 199 -19.91 0.55 40.39
C SER A 199 -20.53 0.08 41.71
N ARG A 200 -21.63 -0.67 41.62
CA ARG A 200 -22.27 -1.29 42.80
C ARG A 200 -21.42 -2.38 43.46
N MET A 201 -20.53 -3.01 42.70
CA MET A 201 -19.60 -4.02 43.21
C MET A 201 -18.30 -3.40 43.76
N GLY A 202 -18.15 -2.08 43.81
CA GLY A 202 -17.00 -1.38 44.39
C GLY A 202 -15.80 -1.29 43.45
N PHE A 203 -15.93 -1.61 42.15
CA PHE A 203 -14.87 -1.44 41.18
C PHE A 203 -14.67 0.04 40.78
N VAL A 204 -13.41 0.46 40.67
CA VAL A 204 -13.03 1.83 40.40
C VAL A 204 -13.53 2.30 39.04
N THR A 205 -14.06 3.51 38.97
CA THR A 205 -14.64 4.15 37.76
C THR A 205 -13.74 4.25 36.54
N LEU A 206 -12.44 4.05 36.71
CA LEU A 206 -11.46 4.04 35.59
C LEU A 206 -11.78 2.98 34.53
N TYR A 207 -12.22 1.80 34.94
CA TYR A 207 -12.60 0.72 34.01
C TYR A 207 -13.95 0.99 33.31
N GLY A 208 -14.78 1.82 33.90
CA GLY A 208 -16.08 2.18 33.33
C GLY A 208 -15.97 2.91 32.01
N GLY A 209 -15.02 3.83 31.88
CA GLY A 209 -14.76 4.54 30.64
C GLY A 209 -14.29 3.63 29.49
N ILE A 210 -13.44 2.66 29.79
CA ILE A 210 -12.95 1.68 28.80
C ILE A 210 -14.08 0.78 28.32
N ILE A 211 -14.91 0.29 29.23
CA ILE A 211 -16.07 -0.58 28.91
C ILE A 211 -17.06 0.20 28.04
N MET A 212 -17.37 1.45 28.41
CA MET A 212 -18.31 2.28 27.67
C MET A 212 -17.81 2.60 26.26
N ALA A 213 -16.53 2.93 26.11
CA ALA A 213 -15.92 3.15 24.81
C ALA A 213 -15.97 1.88 23.94
N ALA A 214 -15.58 0.73 24.50
CA ALA A 214 -15.59 -0.54 23.79
C ALA A 214 -16.99 -0.96 23.33
N THR A 215 -18.02 -0.83 24.20
CA THR A 215 -19.40 -1.19 23.85
C THR A 215 -20.01 -0.25 22.82
N THR A 216 -19.70 1.04 22.85
CA THR A 216 -20.15 2.02 21.86
C THR A 216 -19.55 1.70 20.48
N VAL A 217 -18.25 1.42 20.43
CA VAL A 217 -17.55 1.05 19.19
C VAL A 217 -18.04 -0.28 18.63
N LEU A 218 -18.26 -1.27 19.48
CA LEU A 218 -18.85 -2.56 19.09
C LEU A 218 -20.28 -2.40 18.57
N GLY A 219 -21.10 -1.59 19.23
CA GLY A 219 -22.46 -1.29 18.80
C GLY A 219 -22.47 -0.66 17.42
N TYR A 220 -21.64 0.37 17.19
CA TYR A 220 -21.49 0.98 15.87
C TYR A 220 -21.05 -0.05 14.81
N LYS A 221 -20.03 -0.86 15.11
CA LYS A 221 -19.51 -1.87 14.19
C LYS A 221 -20.53 -2.93 13.80
N LEU A 222 -21.34 -3.40 14.76
CA LEU A 222 -22.36 -4.41 14.50
C LEU A 222 -23.47 -3.89 13.58
N PHE A 223 -23.85 -2.63 13.71
CA PHE A 223 -24.96 -2.04 12.95
C PHE A 223 -24.50 -1.36 11.66
N ALA A 224 -23.35 -0.70 11.63
CA ALA A 224 -22.80 -0.04 10.43
C ALA A 224 -21.94 -0.95 9.56
N GLY A 225 -21.41 -2.04 10.13
CA GLY A 225 -20.61 -3.03 9.40
C GLY A 225 -19.20 -2.59 9.00
N LYS A 226 -18.75 -1.35 9.30
CA LYS A 226 -17.39 -0.85 9.12
C LYS A 226 -17.05 0.31 10.04
N PHE A 227 -15.78 0.40 10.46
CA PHE A 227 -15.21 1.66 10.90
C PHE A 227 -15.03 2.56 9.68
N GLY A 228 -15.92 3.53 9.46
CA GLY A 228 -15.59 4.69 8.65
C GLY A 228 -14.57 5.50 9.45
N ILE A 229 -13.33 5.58 8.98
CA ILE A 229 -12.38 6.61 9.42
C ILE A 229 -12.93 7.91 8.85
N ILE A 230 -13.43 8.78 9.72
CA ILE A 230 -13.75 10.16 9.38
C ILE A 230 -12.47 10.95 9.24
#